data_9e1c6a0a72b1ef7cbfca85e941070368
#
_entry.id   9e1c6a0a72b1ef7cbfca85e941070368
#
_cell.length_a   1.000
_cell.length_b   1.000
_cell.length_c   1.000
_cell.angle_alpha   90.00
_cell.angle_beta   90.00
_cell.angle_gamma   90.00
#
_symmetry.space_group_name_H-M   'P 1'
#
loop_
_entity.id
_entity.type
_entity.pdbx_description
1 polymer ?
#
loop_
_entity_poly.entity_id
_entity_poly.type
_entity_poly.pdbx_seq_one_letter_code
_entity_poly.pdbx_strand_id
1 'polypeptide(L)'
;MRCSSQRSKLYFSAYNSAVQGKSKTITMINAFELTRELLRFNTINPPGDERACAEHIGNLLEKHGFTCAYHEFAEKRTSLVARIGTSNGKAPICFTGHIDIVPLGNTPWKKDPFAGELDAGKVFGRGSSDMKSGVAAFVAAAVNLVDKLKHSCGVVFIITAGEERGCQGADHLESLHRQFGILGTAGAIVVGEPTGNYPFVGHKGAYWLNAKTRGITAHGSMPELGDNAIYKAAKAIAKLEKYEFTAPSHFMMGKPTLNVGTIHGGLNPNSVPDEVITSIDIRTIPNQDHQELHRHLQQTLGHDVELTTVIDVPSVWTEPSHAWVQNVFEICGKYLNERPQARTASYFTDAAALRKAYGGPPTIILGPGEAAMAHQTDEYCFVNKVEASVSMYEEIMARWCGV
;
A
#
# COMPACT_ATOMS: atom_id res chain seq x y z
N MET A 1 67.47 -8.74 57.33
CA MET A 1 67.61 -7.48 56.66
C MET A 1 67.00 -7.57 55.26
N ARG A 2 66.10 -6.73 54.98
CA ARG A 2 65.38 -6.45 53.70
C ARG A 2 65.94 -7.14 52.44
N CYS A 3 65.14 -7.98 51.81
CA CYS A 3 64.99 -8.02 50.35
C CYS A 3 63.80 -8.87 49.97
N SER A 4 63.08 -8.42 48.95
CA SER A 4 62.13 -9.08 48.05
C SER A 4 60.66 -8.97 48.35
N SER A 5 60.09 -7.92 47.81
CA SER A 5 58.66 -7.83 47.48
C SER A 5 58.47 -7.01 46.18
N GLN A 6 58.90 -7.56 45.04
CA GLN A 6 58.73 -6.94 43.75
C GLN A 6 58.63 -7.97 42.58
N ARG A 7 57.82 -9.02 42.72
CA ARG A 7 57.59 -9.92 41.59
C ARG A 7 56.16 -10.44 41.45
N SER A 8 55.18 -9.80 42.03
CA SER A 8 53.76 -10.26 41.92
C SER A 8 52.77 -9.22 41.35
N LYS A 9 53.26 -8.17 40.69
CA LYS A 9 52.34 -7.14 40.08
C LYS A 9 52.33 -7.07 38.55
N LEU A 10 52.97 -7.99 37.84
CA LEU A 10 53.08 -7.93 36.38
C LEU A 10 52.32 -9.04 35.64
N TYR A 11 51.56 -9.91 36.32
CA TYR A 11 50.78 -10.99 35.67
C TYR A 11 49.26 -10.76 35.72
N PHE A 12 48.74 -9.69 36.33
CA PHE A 12 47.30 -9.42 36.41
C PHE A 12 46.79 -8.34 35.42
N SER A 13 47.68 -7.74 34.62
CA SER A 13 47.31 -6.66 33.67
C SER A 13 47.12 -7.15 32.22
N ALA A 14 47.45 -8.38 31.90
CA ALA A 14 47.39 -8.89 30.53
C ALA A 14 46.17 -9.77 30.25
N TYR A 15 45.27 -10.03 31.21
CA TYR A 15 44.12 -10.92 31.04
C TYR A 15 42.78 -10.19 30.93
N ASN A 16 42.74 -8.83 31.09
CA ASN A 16 41.53 -8.03 31.02
C ASN A 16 41.36 -7.18 29.74
N SER A 17 42.18 -7.40 28.70
CA SER A 17 42.10 -6.64 27.45
C SER A 17 41.62 -7.47 26.24
N ALA A 18 41.16 -8.71 26.44
CA ALA A 18 40.76 -9.58 25.33
C ALA A 18 39.28 -9.99 25.32
N VAL A 19 38.42 -9.42 26.15
CA VAL A 19 36.94 -9.65 26.09
C VAL A 19 36.20 -8.32 26.28
N GLN A 20 36.49 -7.35 25.42
CA GLN A 20 35.55 -6.31 25.07
C GLN A 20 35.18 -6.49 23.58
N GLY A 21 34.53 -7.58 23.29
CA GLY A 21 33.66 -7.66 22.11
C GLY A 21 32.62 -6.55 22.28
N LYS A 22 32.70 -5.52 21.48
CA LYS A 22 31.67 -4.50 21.38
C LYS A 22 30.38 -5.19 21.00
N SER A 23 29.57 -5.56 21.98
CA SER A 23 28.14 -5.77 21.79
C SER A 23 27.62 -4.46 21.22
N LYS A 24 27.39 -4.39 19.91
CA LYS A 24 26.59 -3.31 19.32
C LYS A 24 25.22 -3.44 19.96
N THR A 25 24.95 -2.59 20.95
CA THR A 25 23.61 -2.46 21.50
C THR A 25 22.73 -2.08 20.32
N ILE A 26 21.89 -3.00 19.86
CA ILE A 26 20.89 -2.71 18.84
C ILE A 26 19.95 -1.70 19.49
N THR A 27 19.97 -0.48 19.00
CA THR A 27 19.01 0.53 19.44
C THR A 27 17.66 0.16 18.80
N MET A 28 16.72 -0.28 19.62
CA MET A 28 15.35 -0.54 19.17
C MET A 28 14.78 0.72 18.53
N ILE A 29 14.12 0.57 17.38
CA ILE A 29 13.46 1.69 16.72
C ILE A 29 12.07 1.86 17.31
N ASN A 30 11.77 3.09 17.71
CA ASN A 30 10.42 3.45 18.13
C ASN A 30 9.57 3.75 16.88
N ALA A 31 8.59 2.89 16.59
CA ALA A 31 7.73 3.03 15.41
C ALA A 31 6.89 4.32 15.43
N PHE A 32 6.51 4.81 16.61
CA PHE A 32 5.80 6.09 16.74
C PHE A 32 6.69 7.26 16.32
N GLU A 33 7.95 7.32 16.77
CA GLU A 33 8.88 8.38 16.35
C GLU A 33 9.22 8.26 14.86
N LEU A 34 9.42 7.05 14.35
CA LEU A 34 9.60 6.84 12.90
C LEU A 34 8.36 7.30 12.11
N THR A 35 7.15 7.04 12.60
CA THR A 35 5.92 7.57 11.97
C THR A 35 5.98 9.09 11.88
N ARG A 36 6.33 9.77 12.96
CA ARG A 36 6.46 11.24 12.99
C ARG A 36 7.53 11.77 12.01
N GLU A 37 8.64 11.04 11.89
CA GLU A 37 9.68 11.38 10.90
C GLU A 37 9.14 11.26 9.48
N LEU A 38 8.42 10.17 9.16
CA LEU A 38 7.85 9.94 7.84
C LEU A 38 6.76 10.96 7.48
N LEU A 39 5.97 11.41 8.46
CA LEU A 39 4.94 12.43 8.24
C LEU A 39 5.51 13.79 7.81
N ARG A 40 6.75 14.11 8.15
CA ARG A 40 7.41 15.37 7.76
C ARG A 40 7.74 15.44 6.27
N PHE A 41 7.77 14.33 5.57
CA PHE A 41 7.95 14.32 4.13
C PHE A 41 6.64 14.62 3.43
N ASN A 42 6.60 15.74 2.71
CA ASN A 42 5.46 16.08 1.85
C ASN A 42 5.53 15.26 0.56
N THR A 43 4.82 14.17 0.55
CA THR A 43 4.70 13.23 -0.57
C THR A 43 3.31 13.27 -1.20
N ILE A 44 2.65 14.45 -1.19
CA ILE A 44 1.32 14.63 -1.80
C ILE A 44 1.36 14.24 -3.28
N ASN A 45 0.45 13.37 -3.67
CA ASN A 45 0.30 12.84 -5.01
C ASN A 45 -1.09 13.21 -5.59
N PRO A 46 -1.20 14.06 -6.63
CA PRO A 46 -0.12 14.64 -7.43
C PRO A 46 0.58 15.85 -6.76
N PRO A 47 1.81 16.22 -7.15
CA PRO A 47 2.65 15.58 -8.18
C PRO A 47 3.38 14.33 -7.71
N GLY A 48 3.57 14.12 -6.40
CA GLY A 48 4.39 13.13 -5.76
C GLY A 48 5.87 13.55 -5.65
N ASP A 49 6.48 13.29 -4.50
CA ASP A 49 7.93 13.49 -4.24
C ASP A 49 8.34 12.50 -3.14
N GLU A 50 8.36 11.22 -3.50
CA GLU A 50 8.59 10.13 -2.54
C GLU A 50 10.06 9.81 -2.35
N ARG A 51 10.96 10.28 -3.24
CA ARG A 51 12.40 9.93 -3.22
C ARG A 51 13.05 10.16 -1.88
N ALA A 52 12.91 11.36 -1.31
CA ALA A 52 13.56 11.70 -0.04
C ALA A 52 13.04 10.83 1.13
N CYS A 53 11.75 10.50 1.14
CA CYS A 53 11.14 9.60 2.12
C CYS A 53 11.66 8.16 1.95
N ALA A 54 11.72 7.65 0.71
CA ALA A 54 12.26 6.33 0.40
C ALA A 54 13.75 6.21 0.80
N GLU A 55 14.56 7.23 0.49
CA GLU A 55 15.98 7.29 0.87
C GLU A 55 16.15 7.35 2.40
N HIS A 56 15.31 8.09 3.11
CA HIS A 56 15.33 8.13 4.58
C HIS A 56 15.12 6.73 5.18
N ILE A 57 14.11 6.00 4.71
CA ILE A 57 13.82 4.62 5.15
C ILE A 57 14.95 3.68 4.74
N GLY A 58 15.43 3.77 3.51
CA GLY A 58 16.51 2.93 3.00
C GLY A 58 17.80 3.10 3.77
N ASN A 59 18.22 4.35 4.03
CA ASN A 59 19.39 4.65 4.85
C ASN A 59 19.28 4.10 6.28
N LEU A 60 18.06 4.11 6.86
CA LEU A 60 17.80 3.49 8.15
C LEU A 60 17.99 1.97 8.08
N LEU A 61 17.41 1.32 7.09
CA LEU A 61 17.49 -0.13 6.89
C LEU A 61 18.92 -0.61 6.58
N GLU A 62 19.67 0.11 5.75
CA GLU A 62 21.07 -0.19 5.41
C GLU A 62 21.98 -0.17 6.64
N LYS A 63 21.79 0.79 7.57
CA LYS A 63 22.51 0.82 8.85
C LYS A 63 22.27 -0.44 9.69
N HIS A 64 21.16 -1.13 9.45
CA HIS A 64 20.80 -2.39 10.11
C HIS A 64 21.06 -3.62 9.25
N GLY A 65 21.78 -3.48 8.14
CA GLY A 65 22.27 -4.61 7.33
C GLY A 65 21.29 -5.10 6.26
N PHE A 66 20.26 -4.34 5.94
CA PHE A 66 19.45 -4.61 4.77
C PHE A 66 20.18 -4.21 3.49
N THR A 67 19.92 -4.90 2.40
CA THR A 67 20.29 -4.48 1.05
C THR A 67 19.13 -3.74 0.43
N CYS A 68 19.34 -2.49 0.03
CA CYS A 68 18.34 -1.60 -0.52
C CYS A 68 18.55 -1.36 -2.02
N ALA A 69 17.47 -1.30 -2.78
CA ALA A 69 17.44 -0.91 -4.18
C ALA A 69 16.29 0.07 -4.41
N TYR A 70 16.58 1.14 -5.15
CA TYR A 70 15.62 2.20 -5.44
C TYR A 70 15.19 2.12 -6.90
N HIS A 71 13.88 2.21 -7.14
CA HIS A 71 13.29 2.13 -8.47
C HIS A 71 12.39 3.34 -8.69
N GLU A 72 12.74 4.15 -9.69
CA GLU A 72 12.04 5.39 -10.00
C GLU A 72 11.30 5.25 -11.33
N PHE A 73 9.98 5.46 -11.33
CA PHE A 73 9.17 5.37 -12.54
C PHE A 73 8.91 6.73 -13.21
N ALA A 74 9.11 7.82 -12.47
CA ALA A 74 9.09 9.20 -12.94
C ALA A 74 9.97 10.04 -12.01
N GLU A 75 10.29 11.26 -12.38
CA GLU A 75 11.13 12.15 -11.56
C GLU A 75 10.61 12.23 -10.12
N LYS A 76 11.48 11.87 -9.15
CA LYS A 76 11.22 11.81 -7.71
C LYS A 76 10.15 10.81 -7.25
N ARG A 77 9.60 10.00 -8.15
CA ARG A 77 8.61 8.97 -7.87
C ARG A 77 9.32 7.64 -7.62
N THR A 78 9.87 7.48 -6.42
CA THR A 78 10.83 6.41 -6.10
C THR A 78 10.23 5.41 -5.11
N SER A 79 10.21 4.13 -5.52
CA SER A 79 9.91 2.99 -4.66
C SER A 79 11.21 2.36 -4.12
N LEU A 80 11.16 1.81 -2.91
CA LEU A 80 12.27 1.13 -2.24
C LEU A 80 11.98 -0.37 -2.15
N VAL A 81 12.96 -1.19 -2.56
CA VAL A 81 12.99 -2.63 -2.30
C VAL A 81 14.13 -2.93 -1.35
N ALA A 82 13.84 -3.40 -0.15
CA ALA A 82 14.86 -3.71 0.86
C ALA A 82 14.76 -5.17 1.31
N ARG A 83 15.91 -5.83 1.54
CA ARG A 83 15.97 -7.25 1.86
C ARG A 83 16.96 -7.53 2.97
N ILE A 84 16.58 -8.49 3.81
CA ILE A 84 17.48 -9.12 4.77
C ILE A 84 17.20 -10.62 4.84
N GLY A 85 18.20 -11.41 5.15
CA GLY A 85 18.12 -12.87 5.27
C GLY A 85 19.02 -13.59 4.28
N THR A 86 19.09 -14.89 4.42
CA THR A 86 19.85 -15.80 3.56
C THR A 86 18.91 -16.83 2.97
N SER A 87 19.17 -17.25 1.71
CA SER A 87 18.38 -18.32 1.10
C SER A 87 18.61 -19.63 1.85
N ASN A 88 17.59 -20.13 2.52
CA ASN A 88 17.60 -21.42 3.23
C ASN A 88 16.58 -22.42 2.66
N GLY A 89 16.17 -22.23 1.40
CA GLY A 89 15.18 -23.06 0.72
C GLY A 89 13.73 -22.64 0.95
N LYS A 90 13.45 -21.70 1.84
CA LYS A 90 12.14 -21.09 2.05
C LYS A 90 12.12 -19.65 1.50
N ALA A 91 11.06 -19.28 0.81
CA ALA A 91 10.89 -17.90 0.33
C ALA A 91 10.70 -16.93 1.52
N PRO A 92 11.25 -15.70 1.46
CA PRO A 92 11.03 -14.68 2.48
C PRO A 92 9.55 -14.27 2.56
N ILE A 93 9.18 -13.63 3.66
CA ILE A 93 7.89 -12.93 3.76
C ILE A 93 8.04 -11.49 3.26
N CYS A 94 7.07 -11.04 2.46
CA CYS A 94 7.02 -9.66 1.97
C CYS A 94 6.13 -8.81 2.88
N PHE A 95 6.62 -7.63 3.25
CA PHE A 95 5.81 -6.55 3.79
C PHE A 95 5.81 -5.39 2.80
N THR A 96 4.66 -4.80 2.57
CA THR A 96 4.49 -3.71 1.61
C THR A 96 3.62 -2.60 2.15
N GLY A 97 3.86 -1.40 1.65
CA GLY A 97 3.08 -0.21 1.92
C GLY A 97 3.57 0.98 1.12
N HIS A 98 2.69 1.96 0.91
CA HIS A 98 3.01 3.15 0.15
C HIS A 98 3.44 4.31 1.05
N ILE A 99 4.14 5.28 0.46
CA ILE A 99 4.62 6.49 1.13
C ILE A 99 4.13 7.78 0.49
N ASP A 100 3.44 7.70 -0.65
CA ASP A 100 2.67 8.83 -1.16
C ASP A 100 1.39 9.04 -0.33
N ILE A 101 0.82 10.23 -0.42
CA ILE A 101 -0.37 10.65 0.32
C ILE A 101 -1.27 11.50 -0.57
N VAL A 102 -2.58 11.45 -0.33
CA VAL A 102 -3.54 12.30 -1.05
C VAL A 102 -3.43 13.78 -0.67
N PRO A 103 -3.95 14.72 -1.51
CA PRO A 103 -4.05 16.13 -1.16
C PRO A 103 -4.80 16.38 0.14
N LEU A 104 -4.52 17.52 0.77
CA LEU A 104 -5.06 17.89 2.09
C LEU A 104 -6.57 18.18 2.08
N GLY A 105 -7.15 18.43 0.88
CA GLY A 105 -8.52 18.90 0.74
C GLY A 105 -8.67 20.40 1.00
N ASN A 106 -9.92 20.89 0.97
CA ASN A 106 -10.23 22.31 1.11
C ASN A 106 -10.62 22.71 2.55
N THR A 107 -10.88 21.73 3.41
CA THR A 107 -11.22 22.02 4.82
C THR A 107 -9.96 22.36 5.59
N PRO A 108 -9.94 23.49 6.35
CA PRO A 108 -8.78 23.84 7.17
C PRO A 108 -8.44 22.76 8.20
N TRP A 109 -7.17 22.41 8.27
CA TRP A 109 -6.64 21.52 9.30
C TRP A 109 -6.48 22.25 10.63
N LYS A 110 -6.83 21.61 11.74
CA LYS A 110 -6.61 22.12 13.11
C LYS A 110 -5.20 21.86 13.59
N LYS A 111 -4.58 20.78 13.10
CA LYS A 111 -3.20 20.36 13.37
C LYS A 111 -2.38 20.47 12.09
N ASP A 112 -1.09 20.79 12.20
CA ASP A 112 -0.22 20.79 11.02
C ASP A 112 -0.15 19.37 10.42
N PRO A 113 -0.55 19.17 9.15
CA PRO A 113 -0.61 17.85 8.53
C PRO A 113 0.75 17.15 8.38
N PHE A 114 1.86 17.87 8.58
CA PHE A 114 3.23 17.34 8.44
C PHE A 114 4.04 17.35 9.75
N ALA A 115 3.49 17.85 10.85
CA ALA A 115 4.23 17.93 12.11
C ALA A 115 4.31 16.61 12.89
N GLY A 116 3.39 15.68 12.66
CA GLY A 116 3.28 14.45 13.45
C GLY A 116 2.98 14.77 14.93
N GLU A 117 2.07 15.71 15.19
CA GLU A 117 1.75 16.15 16.55
C GLU A 117 1.08 15.01 17.35
N LEU A 118 1.55 14.83 18.58
CA LEU A 118 0.95 13.90 19.53
C LEU A 118 -0.11 14.63 20.37
N ASP A 119 -1.35 14.15 20.32
CA ASP A 119 -2.42 14.65 21.19
C ASP A 119 -3.38 13.52 21.56
N ALA A 120 -3.71 13.39 22.85
CA ALA A 120 -4.63 12.38 23.38
C ALA A 120 -4.39 10.94 22.90
N GLY A 121 -3.11 10.52 22.79
CA GLY A 121 -2.72 9.19 22.33
C GLY A 121 -2.85 8.96 20.83
N LYS A 122 -2.99 10.04 20.05
CA LYS A 122 -3.09 10.04 18.58
C LYS A 122 -1.93 10.80 17.99
N VAL A 123 -1.35 10.27 16.91
CA VAL A 123 -0.42 10.99 16.05
C VAL A 123 -1.20 11.56 14.87
N PHE A 124 -1.21 12.90 14.77
CA PHE A 124 -1.91 13.62 13.72
C PHE A 124 -1.00 13.91 12.55
N GLY A 125 -1.54 13.76 11.34
CA GLY A 125 -0.85 14.12 10.10
C GLY A 125 -1.42 13.39 8.90
N ARG A 126 -1.32 13.98 7.71
CA ARG A 126 -1.68 13.34 6.46
C ARG A 126 -0.76 12.13 6.20
N GLY A 127 -1.33 10.95 6.00
CA GLY A 127 -0.62 9.69 5.89
C GLY A 127 -0.36 8.98 7.22
N SER A 128 -0.87 9.51 8.34
CA SER A 128 -0.72 8.86 9.65
C SER A 128 -1.50 7.55 9.75
N SER A 129 -2.70 7.50 9.20
CA SER A 129 -3.47 6.28 9.05
C SER A 129 -3.19 5.60 7.71
N ASP A 130 -3.09 6.35 6.63
CA ASP A 130 -2.98 5.88 5.26
C ASP A 130 -1.68 6.38 4.60
N MET A 131 -0.54 5.59 4.67
CA MET A 131 -0.33 4.43 5.55
C MET A 131 1.08 4.43 6.17
N LYS A 132 1.69 5.63 6.35
CA LYS A 132 3.08 5.75 6.84
C LYS A 132 3.30 5.13 8.22
N SER A 133 2.25 5.06 9.08
CA SER A 133 2.36 4.35 10.37
C SER A 133 2.49 2.84 10.20
N GLY A 134 1.83 2.26 9.20
CA GLY A 134 2.00 0.85 8.84
C GLY A 134 3.42 0.56 8.37
N VAL A 135 3.97 1.43 7.51
CA VAL A 135 5.37 1.36 7.05
C VAL A 135 6.34 1.47 8.24
N ALA A 136 6.15 2.45 9.11
CA ALA A 136 6.99 2.62 10.29
C ALA A 136 6.95 1.39 11.22
N ALA A 137 5.76 0.80 11.40
CA ALA A 137 5.59 -0.35 12.26
C ALA A 137 6.32 -1.60 11.75
N PHE A 138 6.21 -1.96 10.44
CA PHE A 138 6.90 -3.14 9.94
C PHE A 138 8.42 -2.92 9.81
N VAL A 139 8.88 -1.70 9.53
CA VAL A 139 10.32 -1.34 9.56
C VAL A 139 10.87 -1.53 10.97
N ALA A 140 10.20 -0.98 11.99
CA ALA A 140 10.63 -1.12 13.38
C ALA A 140 10.66 -2.59 13.82
N ALA A 141 9.61 -3.35 13.51
CA ALA A 141 9.53 -4.78 13.83
C ALA A 141 10.71 -5.59 13.27
N ALA A 142 11.07 -5.35 12.00
CA ALA A 142 12.18 -6.07 11.39
C ALA A 142 13.54 -5.65 11.94
N VAL A 143 13.73 -4.37 12.25
CA VAL A 143 14.98 -3.91 12.88
C VAL A 143 15.14 -4.51 14.28
N ASN A 144 14.06 -4.61 15.07
CA ASN A 144 14.08 -5.26 16.38
C ASN A 144 14.46 -6.75 16.29
N LEU A 145 14.15 -7.41 15.18
CA LEU A 145 14.46 -8.82 14.93
C LEU A 145 15.71 -9.04 14.07
N VAL A 146 16.45 -7.99 13.72
CA VAL A 146 17.48 -8.02 12.68
C VAL A 146 18.51 -9.13 12.87
N ASP A 147 18.98 -9.37 14.10
CA ASP A 147 20.00 -10.40 14.40
C ASP A 147 19.50 -11.81 14.14
N LYS A 148 18.19 -12.05 14.26
CA LYS A 148 17.55 -13.32 13.93
C LYS A 148 17.26 -13.43 12.44
N LEU A 149 16.71 -12.36 11.85
CA LEU A 149 16.29 -12.35 10.44
C LEU A 149 17.46 -12.55 9.48
N LYS A 150 18.63 -11.99 9.75
CA LYS A 150 19.81 -12.13 8.87
C LYS A 150 20.29 -13.57 8.66
N HIS A 151 19.91 -14.49 9.55
CA HIS A 151 20.28 -15.92 9.49
C HIS A 151 19.11 -16.83 9.11
N SER A 152 17.97 -16.27 8.71
CA SER A 152 16.74 -16.98 8.36
C SER A 152 16.41 -16.81 6.86
N CYS A 153 15.22 -17.29 6.41
CA CYS A 153 14.73 -17.00 5.07
C CYS A 153 14.48 -15.50 4.82
N GLY A 154 14.37 -14.74 5.90
CA GLY A 154 14.36 -13.29 5.88
C GLY A 154 13.05 -12.64 5.48
N VAL A 155 13.17 -11.33 5.25
CA VAL A 155 12.06 -10.44 4.93
C VAL A 155 12.43 -9.61 3.70
N VAL A 156 11.46 -9.34 2.85
CA VAL A 156 11.54 -8.33 1.79
C VAL A 156 10.54 -7.23 2.07
N PHE A 157 10.98 -5.98 2.02
CA PHE A 157 10.13 -4.81 2.02
C PHE A 157 9.99 -4.27 0.62
N ILE A 158 8.77 -3.95 0.24
CA ILE A 158 8.44 -3.20 -0.97
C ILE A 158 7.67 -1.97 -0.51
N ILE A 159 8.36 -0.82 -0.49
CA ILE A 159 7.82 0.46 -0.07
C ILE A 159 7.63 1.30 -1.32
N THR A 160 6.39 1.56 -1.67
CA THR A 160 6.00 2.06 -2.99
C THR A 160 5.72 3.55 -2.99
N ALA A 161 5.89 4.14 -4.16
CA ALA A 161 5.41 5.45 -4.52
C ALA A 161 4.18 5.30 -5.44
N GLY A 162 3.20 6.21 -5.34
CA GLY A 162 2.14 6.33 -6.33
C GLY A 162 1.01 5.30 -6.21
N GLU A 163 0.73 4.77 -5.03
CA GLU A 163 -0.39 3.87 -4.78
C GLU A 163 -1.72 4.60 -4.99
N GLU A 164 -1.87 5.79 -4.43
CA GLU A 164 -3.07 6.63 -4.40
C GLU A 164 -3.61 7.03 -5.80
N ARG A 165 -2.82 6.79 -6.84
CA ARG A 165 -3.17 7.03 -8.23
C ARG A 165 -3.25 5.75 -9.04
N GLY A 166 -3.52 4.61 -8.39
CA GLY A 166 -3.71 3.30 -9.00
C GLY A 166 -2.45 2.46 -9.04
N CYS A 167 -1.74 2.36 -7.91
CA CYS A 167 -0.61 1.44 -7.71
C CYS A 167 0.57 1.62 -8.70
N GLN A 168 0.81 2.85 -9.17
CA GLN A 168 1.79 3.15 -10.25
C GLN A 168 3.19 2.57 -9.97
N GLY A 169 3.69 2.72 -8.74
CA GLY A 169 4.98 2.20 -8.34
C GLY A 169 5.01 0.68 -8.25
N ALA A 170 3.96 0.06 -7.74
CA ALA A 170 3.85 -1.39 -7.68
C ALA A 170 3.75 -2.02 -9.07
N ASP A 171 3.00 -1.43 -10.00
CA ASP A 171 2.90 -1.86 -11.40
C ASP A 171 4.24 -1.72 -12.13
N HIS A 172 4.95 -0.61 -11.87
CA HIS A 172 6.31 -0.43 -12.40
C HIS A 172 7.26 -1.53 -11.90
N LEU A 173 7.24 -1.82 -10.59
CA LEU A 173 8.03 -2.89 -10.00
C LEU A 173 7.66 -4.27 -10.54
N GLU A 174 6.36 -4.58 -10.75
CA GLU A 174 5.89 -5.82 -11.39
C GLU A 174 6.45 -5.95 -12.80
N SER A 175 6.39 -4.87 -13.60
CA SER A 175 6.92 -4.86 -14.95
C SER A 175 8.43 -5.11 -14.99
N LEU A 176 9.21 -4.44 -14.13
CA LEU A 176 10.65 -4.68 -14.00
C LEU A 176 10.94 -6.10 -13.49
N HIS A 177 10.14 -6.61 -12.56
CA HIS A 177 10.32 -7.97 -12.06
C HIS A 177 10.11 -9.02 -13.14
N ARG A 178 9.07 -8.88 -13.96
CA ARG A 178 8.80 -9.77 -15.10
C ARG A 178 9.96 -9.80 -16.11
N GLN A 179 10.66 -8.68 -16.27
CA GLN A 179 11.78 -8.58 -17.21
C GLN A 179 13.12 -9.01 -16.60
N PHE A 180 13.39 -8.66 -15.35
CA PHE A 180 14.71 -8.74 -14.74
C PHE A 180 14.76 -9.50 -13.41
N GLY A 181 13.63 -9.96 -12.88
CA GLY A 181 13.57 -10.69 -11.63
C GLY A 181 13.91 -9.87 -10.38
N ILE A 182 13.77 -8.55 -10.43
CA ILE A 182 14.26 -7.63 -9.39
C ILE A 182 13.64 -7.85 -8.00
N LEU A 183 12.43 -8.37 -7.93
CA LEU A 183 11.74 -8.61 -6.65
C LEU A 183 12.09 -9.96 -6.01
N GLY A 184 12.81 -10.86 -6.73
CA GLY A 184 13.10 -12.20 -6.23
C GLY A 184 11.82 -13.00 -5.98
N THR A 185 11.71 -13.65 -4.80
CA THR A 185 10.54 -14.45 -4.41
C THR A 185 9.95 -13.96 -3.10
N ALA A 186 8.66 -14.20 -2.89
CA ALA A 186 8.00 -14.09 -1.59
C ALA A 186 6.98 -15.22 -1.40
N GLY A 187 6.92 -15.77 -0.21
CA GLY A 187 6.01 -16.86 0.11
C GLY A 187 4.68 -16.43 0.74
N ALA A 188 4.62 -15.18 1.23
CA ALA A 188 3.42 -14.52 1.74
C ALA A 188 3.59 -13.01 1.65
N ILE A 189 2.49 -12.26 1.65
CA ILE A 189 2.47 -10.79 1.62
C ILE A 189 1.64 -10.26 2.80
N VAL A 190 2.19 -9.27 3.52
CA VAL A 190 1.47 -8.45 4.48
C VAL A 190 1.46 -7.01 3.95
N VAL A 191 0.29 -6.44 3.81
CA VAL A 191 0.09 -5.04 3.39
C VAL A 191 -0.24 -4.21 4.61
N GLY A 192 0.55 -3.17 4.91
CA GLY A 192 0.42 -2.37 6.13
C GLY A 192 -0.71 -1.32 6.10
N GLU A 193 -1.71 -1.47 5.24
CA GLU A 193 -2.86 -0.58 5.05
C GLU A 193 -3.79 -0.47 6.25
N PRO A 194 -4.58 0.63 6.35
CA PRO A 194 -5.40 0.92 7.53
C PRO A 194 -6.54 -0.08 7.74
N THR A 195 -6.36 -0.99 8.67
CA THR A 195 -7.37 -1.96 9.10
C THR A 195 -7.67 -1.91 10.61
N GLY A 196 -7.08 -0.95 11.32
CA GLY A 196 -7.19 -0.86 12.77
C GLY A 196 -6.62 -2.08 13.50
N ASN A 197 -5.59 -2.72 12.93
CA ASN A 197 -4.97 -3.96 13.39
C ASN A 197 -5.84 -5.22 13.24
N TYR A 198 -6.90 -5.15 12.46
CA TYR A 198 -7.72 -6.32 12.15
C TYR A 198 -7.25 -6.96 10.84
N PRO A 199 -6.94 -8.26 10.80
CA PRO A 199 -6.41 -8.89 9.58
C PRO A 199 -7.51 -9.10 8.54
N PHE A 200 -7.38 -8.49 7.35
CA PHE A 200 -8.27 -8.68 6.22
C PHE A 200 -7.65 -9.66 5.22
N VAL A 201 -8.47 -10.50 4.60
CA VAL A 201 -8.04 -11.58 3.70
C VAL A 201 -8.11 -11.19 2.22
N GLY A 202 -8.35 -9.94 1.91
CA GLY A 202 -8.39 -9.43 0.55
C GLY A 202 -9.13 -8.10 0.41
N HIS A 203 -9.22 -7.62 -0.82
CA HIS A 203 -9.88 -6.36 -1.18
C HIS A 203 -10.57 -6.43 -2.54
N LYS A 204 -11.53 -5.53 -2.76
CA LYS A 204 -12.10 -5.32 -4.10
C LYS A 204 -11.07 -4.71 -5.04
N GLY A 205 -11.18 -5.03 -6.32
CA GLY A 205 -10.43 -4.33 -7.35
C GLY A 205 -11.07 -2.98 -7.69
N ALA A 206 -10.32 -2.16 -8.42
CA ALA A 206 -10.79 -0.92 -9.02
C ALA A 206 -10.52 -0.92 -10.52
N TYR A 207 -11.56 -0.69 -11.30
CA TYR A 207 -11.47 -0.55 -12.73
C TYR A 207 -12.12 0.77 -13.13
N TRP A 208 -11.28 1.79 -13.34
CA TRP A 208 -11.75 3.13 -13.67
C TRP A 208 -11.60 3.38 -15.15
N LEU A 209 -12.68 3.91 -15.74
CA LEU A 209 -12.76 4.16 -17.16
C LEU A 209 -13.19 5.59 -17.43
N ASN A 210 -12.73 6.14 -18.55
CA ASN A 210 -13.33 7.29 -19.19
C ASN A 210 -14.15 6.83 -20.40
N ALA A 211 -15.43 7.17 -20.41
CA ALA A 211 -16.33 6.99 -21.54
C ALA A 211 -16.44 8.32 -22.29
N LYS A 212 -15.86 8.36 -23.48
CA LYS A 212 -15.82 9.55 -24.31
C LYS A 212 -16.86 9.44 -25.43
N THR A 213 -17.71 10.45 -25.56
CA THR A 213 -18.62 10.59 -26.70
C THR A 213 -18.20 11.76 -27.55
N ARG A 214 -18.27 11.60 -28.87
CA ARG A 214 -17.94 12.63 -29.86
C ARG A 214 -19.17 13.05 -30.63
N GLY A 215 -19.22 14.34 -31.00
CA GLY A 215 -20.26 14.94 -31.77
C GLY A 215 -19.72 15.83 -32.89
N ILE A 216 -20.58 16.68 -33.41
CA ILE A 216 -20.25 17.70 -34.41
C ILE A 216 -20.84 19.01 -33.92
N THR A 217 -19.98 20.04 -33.79
CA THR A 217 -20.42 21.35 -33.33
C THR A 217 -21.26 22.06 -34.40
N ALA A 218 -22.27 22.79 -33.94
CA ALA A 218 -23.12 23.66 -34.78
C ALA A 218 -23.68 24.80 -33.92
N HIS A 219 -24.27 25.79 -34.56
CA HIS A 219 -24.96 26.85 -33.85
C HIS A 219 -26.21 26.32 -33.14
N GLY A 220 -26.42 26.67 -31.86
CA GLY A 220 -27.50 26.12 -31.03
C GLY A 220 -28.91 26.36 -31.55
N SER A 221 -29.10 27.34 -32.48
CA SER A 221 -30.39 27.59 -33.17
C SER A 221 -30.59 26.70 -34.42
N MET A 222 -29.57 25.96 -34.84
CA MET A 222 -29.58 25.01 -35.98
C MET A 222 -28.95 23.67 -35.57
N PRO A 223 -29.50 23.02 -34.52
CA PRO A 223 -28.92 21.81 -33.97
C PRO A 223 -28.90 20.60 -34.92
N GLU A 224 -29.75 20.65 -35.95
CA GLU A 224 -29.82 19.63 -37.00
C GLU A 224 -28.57 19.60 -37.89
N LEU A 225 -27.74 20.63 -37.89
CA LEU A 225 -26.46 20.69 -38.59
C LEU A 225 -25.31 20.11 -37.77
N GLY A 226 -25.56 19.76 -36.50
CA GLY A 226 -24.60 19.17 -35.59
C GLY A 226 -24.97 17.79 -35.16
N ASP A 227 -24.12 17.23 -34.28
CA ASP A 227 -24.37 15.95 -33.57
C ASP A 227 -23.99 16.12 -32.10
N ASN A 228 -24.99 16.04 -31.21
CA ASN A 228 -24.84 16.46 -29.82
C ASN A 228 -24.20 15.36 -28.96
N ALA A 229 -22.91 15.54 -28.56
CA ALA A 229 -22.19 14.63 -27.72
C ALA A 229 -22.82 14.44 -26.32
N ILE A 230 -23.49 15.47 -25.77
CA ILE A 230 -24.19 15.35 -24.47
C ILE A 230 -25.38 14.39 -24.57
N TYR A 231 -26.14 14.39 -25.66
CA TYR A 231 -27.25 13.45 -25.83
C TYR A 231 -26.75 12.02 -25.97
N LYS A 232 -25.60 11.80 -26.62
CA LYS A 232 -24.93 10.48 -26.66
C LYS A 232 -24.48 10.04 -25.27
N ALA A 233 -23.82 10.92 -24.51
CA ALA A 233 -23.38 10.63 -23.14
C ALA A 233 -24.57 10.32 -22.21
N ALA A 234 -25.68 11.07 -22.31
CA ALA A 234 -26.88 10.81 -21.52
C ALA A 234 -27.46 9.41 -21.79
N LYS A 235 -27.50 9.00 -23.08
CA LYS A 235 -27.94 7.64 -23.44
C LYS A 235 -26.99 6.57 -22.93
N ALA A 236 -25.68 6.81 -22.95
CA ALA A 236 -24.67 5.90 -22.40
C ALA A 236 -24.82 5.77 -20.88
N ILE A 237 -25.00 6.88 -20.15
CA ILE A 237 -25.21 6.86 -18.69
C ILE A 237 -26.49 6.11 -18.32
N ALA A 238 -27.58 6.29 -19.07
CA ALA A 238 -28.82 5.55 -18.84
C ALA A 238 -28.67 4.02 -19.04
N LYS A 239 -27.75 3.60 -19.91
CA LYS A 239 -27.38 2.18 -20.05
C LYS A 239 -26.52 1.70 -18.88
N LEU A 240 -25.53 2.53 -18.41
CA LEU A 240 -24.68 2.22 -17.27
C LEU A 240 -25.48 2.10 -15.97
N GLU A 241 -26.49 2.95 -15.77
CA GLU A 241 -27.39 2.89 -14.60
C GLU A 241 -28.09 1.51 -14.48
N LYS A 242 -28.39 0.91 -15.64
CA LYS A 242 -29.09 -0.40 -15.74
C LYS A 242 -28.14 -1.55 -16.00
N TYR A 243 -26.81 -1.30 -15.93
CA TYR A 243 -25.82 -2.32 -16.23
C TYR A 243 -25.83 -3.43 -15.18
N GLU A 244 -26.00 -4.64 -15.62
CA GLU A 244 -25.95 -5.84 -14.78
C GLU A 244 -24.65 -6.61 -15.02
N PHE A 245 -23.94 -6.87 -13.95
CA PHE A 245 -22.73 -7.70 -14.01
C PHE A 245 -23.10 -9.17 -14.18
N THR A 246 -22.39 -9.86 -15.06
CA THR A 246 -22.53 -11.29 -15.27
C THR A 246 -21.88 -12.14 -14.19
N ALA A 247 -20.89 -11.56 -13.45
CA ALA A 247 -20.18 -12.25 -12.39
C ALA A 247 -21.11 -12.56 -11.21
N PRO A 248 -21.09 -13.79 -10.68
CA PRO A 248 -21.83 -14.13 -9.48
C PRO A 248 -21.30 -13.37 -8.27
N SER A 249 -22.16 -13.12 -7.29
CA SER A 249 -21.77 -12.48 -6.04
C SER A 249 -20.70 -13.30 -5.31
N HIS A 250 -19.62 -12.64 -4.87
CA HIS A 250 -18.63 -13.26 -3.98
C HIS A 250 -19.18 -13.32 -2.56
N PHE A 251 -19.00 -14.45 -1.87
CA PHE A 251 -19.62 -14.68 -0.54
C PHE A 251 -19.17 -13.69 0.53
N MET A 252 -17.96 -13.11 0.43
CA MET A 252 -17.44 -12.09 1.36
C MET A 252 -17.54 -10.66 0.82
N MET A 253 -17.25 -10.45 -0.48
CA MET A 253 -17.16 -9.12 -1.07
C MET A 253 -18.48 -8.64 -1.67
N GLY A 254 -19.49 -9.52 -1.72
CA GLY A 254 -20.78 -9.21 -2.34
C GLY A 254 -20.71 -9.10 -3.86
N LYS A 255 -21.52 -8.22 -4.45
CA LYS A 255 -21.53 -7.93 -5.87
C LYS A 255 -20.48 -6.88 -6.26
N PRO A 256 -20.01 -6.88 -7.52
CA PRO A 256 -19.31 -5.72 -8.07
C PRO A 256 -20.24 -4.50 -8.08
N THR A 257 -19.66 -3.31 -8.14
CA THR A 257 -20.41 -2.04 -8.20
C THR A 257 -19.94 -1.19 -9.35
N LEU A 258 -20.84 -0.37 -9.90
CA LEU A 258 -20.54 0.63 -10.92
C LEU A 258 -21.11 1.97 -10.48
N ASN A 259 -20.33 3.02 -10.59
CA ASN A 259 -20.72 4.39 -10.32
C ASN A 259 -20.21 5.31 -11.42
N VAL A 260 -21.07 6.18 -11.92
CA VAL A 260 -20.68 7.31 -12.78
C VAL A 260 -20.34 8.47 -11.87
N GLY A 261 -19.03 8.79 -11.76
CA GLY A 261 -18.51 9.78 -10.81
C GLY A 261 -18.57 11.20 -11.32
N THR A 262 -18.22 11.41 -12.59
CA THR A 262 -18.19 12.75 -13.19
C THR A 262 -18.68 12.73 -14.63
N ILE A 263 -19.18 13.89 -15.11
CA ILE A 263 -19.48 14.14 -16.51
C ILE A 263 -19.05 15.58 -16.84
N HIS A 264 -18.28 15.75 -17.91
CA HIS A 264 -17.78 17.04 -18.37
C HIS A 264 -17.92 17.15 -19.88
N GLY A 265 -18.49 18.24 -20.36
CA GLY A 265 -18.62 18.49 -21.80
C GLY A 265 -19.43 19.75 -22.13
N GLY A 266 -19.27 20.21 -23.38
CA GLY A 266 -19.85 21.47 -23.86
C GLY A 266 -19.02 22.70 -23.48
N LEU A 267 -19.15 23.77 -24.29
CA LEU A 267 -18.42 25.04 -24.11
C LEU A 267 -19.33 26.18 -23.64
N ASN A 268 -20.52 26.26 -24.22
CA ASN A 268 -21.49 27.33 -23.97
C ASN A 268 -22.90 26.84 -24.38
N PRO A 269 -23.98 27.55 -23.95
CA PRO A 269 -25.34 27.09 -24.20
C PRO A 269 -25.81 27.29 -25.66
N ASN A 270 -25.11 28.07 -26.48
CA ASN A 270 -25.52 28.39 -27.87
C ASN A 270 -24.70 27.63 -28.92
N SER A 271 -23.98 26.58 -28.54
CA SER A 271 -23.27 25.67 -29.44
C SER A 271 -23.66 24.22 -29.17
N VAL A 272 -23.80 23.40 -30.20
CA VAL A 272 -23.95 21.96 -30.09
C VAL A 272 -22.63 21.39 -29.59
N PRO A 273 -22.61 20.64 -28.48
CA PRO A 273 -21.37 20.06 -27.93
C PRO A 273 -20.79 18.96 -28.82
N ASP A 274 -19.49 18.97 -29.03
CA ASP A 274 -18.75 18.02 -29.86
C ASP A 274 -17.95 16.96 -29.05
N GLU A 275 -17.86 17.14 -27.72
CA GLU A 275 -17.17 16.19 -26.86
C GLU A 275 -17.78 16.16 -25.45
N VAL A 276 -17.89 14.94 -24.88
CA VAL A 276 -18.18 14.72 -23.46
C VAL A 276 -17.29 13.59 -22.95
N ILE A 277 -16.75 13.73 -21.74
CA ILE A 277 -16.04 12.69 -20.99
C ILE A 277 -16.84 12.38 -19.73
N THR A 278 -17.15 11.11 -19.54
CA THR A 278 -17.82 10.55 -18.36
C THR A 278 -16.87 9.62 -17.65
N SER A 279 -16.59 9.85 -16.36
CA SER A 279 -15.74 8.94 -15.56
C SER A 279 -16.57 7.90 -14.84
N ILE A 280 -16.12 6.65 -14.92
CA ILE A 280 -16.79 5.45 -14.39
C ILE A 280 -15.86 4.79 -13.37
N ASP A 281 -16.34 4.55 -12.15
CA ASP A 281 -15.68 3.75 -11.11
C ASP A 281 -16.38 2.40 -10.98
N ILE A 282 -15.66 1.33 -11.27
CA ILE A 282 -16.13 -0.04 -11.08
C ILE A 282 -15.30 -0.71 -10.00
N ARG A 283 -15.98 -1.23 -8.96
CA ARG A 283 -15.35 -2.06 -7.95
C ARG A 283 -15.59 -3.51 -8.28
N THR A 284 -14.50 -4.21 -8.64
CA THR A 284 -14.53 -5.60 -9.08
C THR A 284 -14.31 -6.58 -7.91
N ILE A 285 -14.67 -7.83 -8.11
CA ILE A 285 -14.54 -8.92 -7.16
C ILE A 285 -13.66 -10.04 -7.76
N PRO A 286 -13.17 -11.01 -6.96
CA PRO A 286 -12.39 -12.12 -7.48
C PRO A 286 -13.08 -12.81 -8.66
N ASN A 287 -12.27 -13.30 -9.60
CA ASN A 287 -12.71 -14.00 -10.83
C ASN A 287 -13.42 -13.11 -11.86
N GLN A 288 -13.29 -11.79 -11.77
CA GLN A 288 -13.66 -10.88 -12.87
C GLN A 288 -12.43 -10.53 -13.69
N ASP A 289 -12.44 -10.92 -14.96
CA ASP A 289 -11.46 -10.48 -15.95
C ASP A 289 -11.82 -9.08 -16.44
N HIS A 290 -10.90 -8.11 -16.25
CA HIS A 290 -11.14 -6.71 -16.62
C HIS A 290 -11.18 -6.50 -18.14
N GLN A 291 -10.50 -7.32 -18.93
CA GLN A 291 -10.55 -7.25 -20.40
C GLN A 291 -11.92 -7.75 -20.91
N GLU A 292 -12.45 -8.82 -20.30
CA GLU A 292 -13.79 -9.29 -20.62
C GLU A 292 -14.85 -8.28 -20.19
N LEU A 293 -14.71 -7.70 -19.01
CA LEU A 293 -15.59 -6.63 -18.53
C LEU A 293 -15.55 -5.41 -19.46
N HIS A 294 -14.37 -4.99 -19.90
CA HIS A 294 -14.21 -3.89 -20.85
C HIS A 294 -14.97 -4.16 -22.16
N ARG A 295 -14.76 -5.34 -22.73
CA ARG A 295 -15.40 -5.76 -23.98
C ARG A 295 -16.93 -5.77 -23.86
N HIS A 296 -17.46 -6.28 -22.74
CA HIS A 296 -18.90 -6.32 -22.49
C HIS A 296 -19.50 -4.90 -22.30
N LEU A 297 -18.79 -4.03 -21.57
CA LEU A 297 -19.18 -2.62 -21.43
C LEU A 297 -19.18 -1.90 -22.78
N GLN A 298 -18.13 -2.09 -23.61
CA GLN A 298 -18.04 -1.49 -24.94
C GLN A 298 -19.20 -1.96 -25.85
N GLN A 299 -19.54 -3.24 -25.80
CA GLN A 299 -20.70 -3.78 -26.54
C GLN A 299 -22.02 -3.16 -26.06
N THR A 300 -22.20 -3.02 -24.75
CA THR A 300 -23.40 -2.42 -24.16
C THR A 300 -23.58 -0.95 -24.55
N LEU A 301 -22.48 -0.20 -24.50
CA LEU A 301 -22.48 1.23 -24.79
C LEU A 301 -22.62 1.51 -26.29
N GLY A 302 -22.02 0.66 -27.13
CA GLY A 302 -22.04 0.81 -28.58
C GLY A 302 -20.87 1.63 -29.13
N HIS A 303 -20.90 1.88 -30.44
CA HIS A 303 -19.80 2.54 -31.18
C HIS A 303 -19.69 4.05 -30.97
N ASP A 304 -20.74 4.67 -30.47
CA ASP A 304 -20.74 6.13 -30.17
C ASP A 304 -19.90 6.48 -28.92
N VAL A 305 -19.45 5.49 -28.17
CA VAL A 305 -18.71 5.63 -26.93
C VAL A 305 -17.35 4.98 -27.07
N GLU A 306 -16.29 5.75 -26.84
CA GLU A 306 -14.92 5.29 -26.75
C GLU A 306 -14.58 5.09 -25.27
N LEU A 307 -14.25 3.84 -24.86
CA LEU A 307 -13.80 3.53 -23.51
C LEU A 307 -12.26 3.56 -23.44
N THR A 308 -11.74 4.27 -22.46
CA THR A 308 -10.30 4.24 -22.13
C THR A 308 -10.09 3.89 -20.67
N THR A 309 -9.15 2.99 -20.40
CA THR A 309 -8.80 2.60 -19.03
C THR A 309 -7.94 3.67 -18.37
N VAL A 310 -8.31 4.05 -17.15
CA VAL A 310 -7.59 5.02 -16.30
C VAL A 310 -6.86 4.27 -15.19
N ILE A 311 -7.53 3.32 -14.51
CA ILE A 311 -6.96 2.47 -13.47
C ILE A 311 -7.43 1.03 -13.71
N ASP A 312 -6.51 0.09 -13.57
CA ASP A 312 -6.75 -1.34 -13.72
C ASP A 312 -6.07 -2.10 -12.58
N VAL A 313 -6.73 -2.15 -11.42
CA VAL A 313 -6.23 -2.84 -10.22
C VAL A 313 -7.14 -4.02 -9.92
N PRO A 314 -6.69 -5.27 -10.14
CA PRO A 314 -7.51 -6.46 -9.87
C PRO A 314 -7.75 -6.63 -8.37
N SER A 315 -8.83 -7.36 -8.04
CA SER A 315 -9.14 -7.74 -6.67
C SER A 315 -8.13 -8.76 -6.12
N VAL A 316 -7.95 -8.75 -4.82
CA VAL A 316 -7.11 -9.72 -4.09
C VAL A 316 -7.97 -10.55 -3.17
N TRP A 317 -7.74 -11.86 -3.19
CA TRP A 317 -8.42 -12.80 -2.30
C TRP A 317 -7.48 -13.90 -1.84
N THR A 318 -7.49 -14.18 -0.54
CA THR A 318 -6.84 -15.34 0.07
C THR A 318 -7.87 -16.14 0.85
N GLU A 319 -7.92 -17.45 0.64
CA GLU A 319 -8.85 -18.32 1.38
C GLU A 319 -8.60 -18.22 2.89
N PRO A 320 -9.61 -17.90 3.69
CA PRO A 320 -9.47 -17.81 5.15
C PRO A 320 -8.96 -19.10 5.79
N SER A 321 -9.25 -20.25 5.21
CA SER A 321 -8.80 -21.56 5.70
C SER A 321 -7.32 -21.86 5.42
N HIS A 322 -6.63 -20.99 4.66
CA HIS A 322 -5.20 -21.17 4.39
C HIS A 322 -4.40 -21.17 5.71
N ALA A 323 -3.53 -22.16 5.91
CA ALA A 323 -2.83 -22.41 7.19
C ALA A 323 -2.08 -21.16 7.70
N TRP A 324 -1.41 -20.42 6.81
CA TRP A 324 -0.71 -19.18 7.19
C TRP A 324 -1.68 -18.07 7.62
N VAL A 325 -2.85 -17.94 6.97
CA VAL A 325 -3.89 -16.99 7.38
C VAL A 325 -4.39 -17.29 8.79
N GLN A 326 -4.62 -18.57 9.09
CA GLN A 326 -5.03 -19.01 10.43
C GLN A 326 -3.96 -18.72 11.48
N ASN A 327 -2.66 -18.85 11.13
CA ASN A 327 -1.57 -18.43 12.00
C ASN A 327 -1.56 -16.92 12.27
N VAL A 328 -1.82 -16.10 11.23
CA VAL A 328 -1.94 -14.64 11.41
C VAL A 328 -3.15 -14.30 12.28
N PHE A 329 -4.30 -14.96 12.09
CA PHE A 329 -5.48 -14.77 12.93
C PHE A 329 -5.22 -15.12 14.39
N GLU A 330 -4.47 -16.21 14.64
CA GLU A 330 -4.07 -16.58 16.01
C GLU A 330 -3.19 -15.50 16.65
N ILE A 331 -2.21 -14.98 15.92
CA ILE A 331 -1.34 -13.90 16.40
C ILE A 331 -2.17 -12.66 16.72
N CYS A 332 -2.95 -12.15 15.75
CA CYS A 332 -3.75 -10.94 15.92
C CYS A 332 -4.78 -11.08 17.06
N GLY A 333 -5.34 -12.28 17.24
CA GLY A 333 -6.31 -12.56 18.28
C GLY A 333 -5.81 -12.27 19.71
N LYS A 334 -4.50 -12.40 19.95
CA LYS A 334 -3.88 -12.08 21.25
C LYS A 334 -3.96 -10.58 21.58
N TYR A 335 -3.93 -9.73 20.58
CA TYR A 335 -3.92 -8.27 20.71
C TYR A 335 -5.33 -7.67 20.60
N LEU A 336 -6.23 -8.37 19.88
CA LEU A 336 -7.62 -7.94 19.70
C LEU A 336 -8.57 -8.41 20.82
N ASN A 337 -8.10 -9.31 21.71
CA ASN A 337 -8.90 -10.01 22.71
C ASN A 337 -10.10 -10.80 22.12
N GLU A 338 -10.02 -11.14 20.84
CA GLU A 338 -10.99 -11.98 20.13
C GLU A 338 -10.29 -12.71 18.98
N ARG A 339 -10.82 -13.87 18.57
CA ARG A 339 -10.35 -14.52 17.34
C ARG A 339 -10.90 -13.79 16.13
N PRO A 340 -10.06 -13.21 15.25
CA PRO A 340 -10.53 -12.53 14.06
C PRO A 340 -11.40 -13.44 13.16
N GLN A 341 -12.45 -12.84 12.61
CA GLN A 341 -13.23 -13.42 11.53
C GLN A 341 -12.72 -12.86 10.19
N ALA A 342 -12.90 -13.61 9.10
CA ALA A 342 -12.50 -13.12 7.79
C ALA A 342 -13.26 -11.84 7.44
N ARG A 343 -12.51 -10.84 6.98
CA ARG A 343 -13.03 -9.54 6.47
C ARG A 343 -12.26 -9.15 5.22
N THR A 344 -12.83 -8.25 4.42
CA THR A 344 -12.22 -7.72 3.22
C THR A 344 -12.34 -6.20 3.18
N ALA A 345 -11.38 -5.54 2.52
CA ALA A 345 -11.44 -4.10 2.27
C ALA A 345 -12.27 -3.80 1.01
N SER A 346 -12.90 -2.63 0.99
CA SER A 346 -13.59 -2.10 -0.19
C SER A 346 -12.69 -1.25 -1.08
N TYR A 347 -11.54 -0.81 -0.57
CA TYR A 347 -10.47 -0.11 -1.29
C TYR A 347 -9.49 -1.13 -1.91
N PHE A 348 -8.66 -0.69 -2.84
CA PHE A 348 -7.58 -1.49 -3.42
C PHE A 348 -6.26 -1.22 -2.69
N THR A 349 -5.24 -2.03 -2.97
CA THR A 349 -3.88 -1.86 -2.44
C THR A 349 -2.85 -2.34 -3.46
N ASP A 350 -1.58 -2.03 -3.24
CA ASP A 350 -0.44 -2.54 -4.04
C ASP A 350 -0.31 -4.06 -4.07
N ALA A 351 -1.03 -4.76 -3.18
CA ALA A 351 -1.07 -6.22 -3.20
C ALA A 351 -1.52 -6.78 -4.55
N ALA A 352 -2.34 -6.06 -5.32
CA ALA A 352 -2.81 -6.49 -6.62
C ALA A 352 -1.66 -6.77 -7.60
N ALA A 353 -0.76 -5.80 -7.76
CA ALA A 353 0.43 -5.91 -8.61
C ALA A 353 1.46 -6.88 -8.02
N LEU A 354 1.75 -6.75 -6.73
CA LEU A 354 2.80 -7.55 -6.07
C LEU A 354 2.43 -9.02 -5.96
N ARG A 355 1.16 -9.33 -5.69
CA ARG A 355 0.69 -10.73 -5.69
C ARG A 355 0.85 -11.38 -7.06
N LYS A 356 0.56 -10.64 -8.14
CA LYS A 356 0.81 -11.06 -9.52
C LYS A 356 2.31 -11.29 -9.77
N ALA A 357 3.16 -10.36 -9.36
CA ALA A 357 4.61 -10.47 -9.50
C ALA A 357 5.19 -11.74 -8.83
N TYR A 358 4.67 -12.09 -7.66
CA TYR A 358 5.12 -13.27 -6.90
C TYR A 358 4.37 -14.58 -7.20
N GLY A 359 3.50 -14.63 -8.21
CA GLY A 359 2.79 -15.86 -8.59
C GLY A 359 1.65 -16.25 -7.66
N GLY A 360 1.05 -15.31 -6.96
CA GLY A 360 -0.19 -15.50 -6.20
C GLY A 360 -0.05 -15.97 -4.75
N PRO A 361 0.96 -15.56 -3.99
CA PRO A 361 1.11 -16.00 -2.59
C PRO A 361 -0.06 -15.54 -1.71
N PRO A 362 -0.31 -16.22 -0.57
CA PRO A 362 -1.31 -15.79 0.38
C PRO A 362 -0.99 -14.37 0.87
N THR A 363 -2.03 -13.54 0.96
CA THR A 363 -1.92 -12.11 1.24
C THR A 363 -2.88 -11.71 2.34
N ILE A 364 -2.40 -10.92 3.30
CA ILE A 364 -3.19 -10.31 4.39
C ILE A 364 -2.98 -8.80 4.34
N ILE A 365 -4.04 -8.04 4.58
CA ILE A 365 -3.99 -6.60 4.79
C ILE A 365 -4.12 -6.38 6.30
N LEU A 366 -3.14 -5.73 6.90
CA LEU A 366 -3.03 -5.58 8.34
C LEU A 366 -2.18 -4.34 8.66
N GLY A 367 -2.75 -3.32 9.23
CA GLY A 367 -2.02 -2.14 9.67
C GLY A 367 -2.76 -1.34 10.73
N PRO A 368 -2.04 -0.43 11.42
CA PRO A 368 -2.54 0.29 12.60
C PRO A 368 -3.57 1.37 12.27
N GLY A 369 -3.53 1.91 11.05
CA GLY A 369 -4.37 3.03 10.63
C GLY A 369 -5.86 2.73 10.72
N GLU A 370 -6.64 3.79 10.91
CA GLU A 370 -8.10 3.73 10.90
C GLU A 370 -8.61 3.97 9.49
N ALA A 371 -9.24 2.99 8.86
CA ALA A 371 -9.79 3.14 7.51
C ALA A 371 -10.77 4.32 7.39
N ALA A 372 -11.48 4.66 8.46
CA ALA A 372 -12.39 5.80 8.50
C ALA A 372 -11.66 7.16 8.52
N MET A 373 -10.35 7.17 8.80
CA MET A 373 -9.53 8.38 8.80
C MET A 373 -8.76 8.58 7.49
N ALA A 374 -8.72 7.55 6.62
CA ALA A 374 -8.12 7.69 5.30
C ALA A 374 -8.76 8.85 4.54
N HIS A 375 -7.92 9.72 3.96
CA HIS A 375 -8.31 10.92 3.19
C HIS A 375 -9.06 12.01 3.98
N GLN A 376 -9.28 11.86 5.29
CA GLN A 376 -9.98 12.85 6.11
C GLN A 376 -9.08 14.02 6.52
N THR A 377 -9.68 15.20 6.72
CA THR A 377 -9.00 16.34 7.38
C THR A 377 -8.76 15.99 8.84
N ASP A 378 -7.65 16.45 9.42
CA ASP A 378 -7.21 16.09 10.78
C ASP A 378 -7.02 14.57 10.95
N GLU A 379 -6.51 13.90 9.90
CA GLU A 379 -6.16 12.49 9.91
C GLU A 379 -5.24 12.16 11.08
N TYR A 380 -5.50 11.02 11.74
CA TYR A 380 -4.70 10.53 12.85
C TYR A 380 -4.63 9.01 12.88
N CYS A 381 -3.58 8.49 13.52
CA CYS A 381 -3.47 7.09 13.92
C CYS A 381 -3.31 6.99 15.44
N PHE A 382 -3.85 5.95 16.06
CA PHE A 382 -3.65 5.70 17.49
C PHE A 382 -2.26 5.12 17.76
N VAL A 383 -1.50 5.73 18.68
CA VAL A 383 -0.14 5.31 19.04
C VAL A 383 -0.11 3.86 19.53
N ASN A 384 -1.06 3.48 20.39
CA ASN A 384 -1.16 2.11 20.89
C ASN A 384 -1.43 1.07 19.79
N LYS A 385 -2.08 1.46 18.68
CA LYS A 385 -2.25 0.58 17.52
C LYS A 385 -0.97 0.45 16.72
N VAL A 386 -0.19 1.52 16.59
CA VAL A 386 1.16 1.45 15.98
C VAL A 386 2.06 0.50 16.77
N GLU A 387 2.09 0.62 18.10
CA GLU A 387 2.87 -0.25 18.98
C GLU A 387 2.40 -1.72 18.91
N ALA A 388 1.09 -1.94 18.92
CA ALA A 388 0.54 -3.29 18.78
C ALA A 388 0.88 -3.92 17.41
N SER A 389 0.87 -3.11 16.33
CA SER A 389 1.30 -3.58 15.00
C SER A 389 2.75 -4.05 15.00
N VAL A 390 3.66 -3.33 15.67
CA VAL A 390 5.07 -3.77 15.77
C VAL A 390 5.13 -5.18 16.35
N SER A 391 4.46 -5.41 17.49
CA SER A 391 4.46 -6.72 18.15
C SER A 391 3.82 -7.82 17.29
N MET A 392 2.72 -7.51 16.58
CA MET A 392 2.09 -8.45 15.64
C MET A 392 3.03 -8.81 14.49
N TYR A 393 3.69 -7.82 13.90
CA TYR A 393 4.61 -8.02 12.78
C TYR A 393 5.87 -8.78 13.22
N GLU A 394 6.41 -8.49 14.40
CA GLU A 394 7.51 -9.27 14.98
C GLU A 394 7.13 -10.76 15.10
N GLU A 395 5.96 -11.08 15.63
CA GLU A 395 5.52 -12.46 15.77
C GLU A 395 5.23 -13.12 14.40
N ILE A 396 4.64 -12.40 13.45
CA ILE A 396 4.43 -12.88 12.07
C ILE A 396 5.77 -13.19 11.39
N MET A 397 6.74 -12.27 11.45
CA MET A 397 8.09 -12.46 10.90
C MET A 397 8.81 -13.64 11.57
N ALA A 398 8.79 -13.68 12.89
CA ALA A 398 9.45 -14.73 13.66
C ALA A 398 8.88 -16.13 13.35
N ARG A 399 7.55 -16.28 13.35
CA ARG A 399 6.90 -17.57 12.99
C ARG A 399 7.16 -17.96 11.54
N TRP A 400 7.12 -16.99 10.61
CA TRP A 400 7.43 -17.28 9.21
C TRP A 400 8.87 -17.74 9.04
N CYS A 401 9.81 -17.04 9.65
CA CYS A 401 11.24 -17.30 9.53
C CYS A 401 11.74 -18.47 10.42
N GLY A 402 10.95 -18.90 11.39
CA GLY A 402 11.34 -19.95 12.34
C GLY A 402 12.39 -19.50 13.37
N VAL A 403 12.30 -18.25 13.88
CA VAL A 403 13.29 -17.60 14.75
C VAL A 403 12.69 -17.05 16.04
#